data_02ae6bfa75a116ea49d871105e04da26
#
_entry.id   02ae6bfa75a116ea49d871105e04da26
#
_cell.length_a   1.000
_cell.length_b   1.000
_cell.length_c   1.000
_cell.angle_alpha   90.00
_cell.angle_beta   90.00
_cell.angle_gamma   90.00
#
_symmetry.space_group_name_H-M   'P 1'
#
loop_
_entity.id
_entity.type
_entity.pdbx_description
1 polymer ?
#
loop_
_entity_poly.entity_id
_entity_poly.type
_entity_poly.pdbx_seq_one_letter_code
_entity_poly.pdbx_strand_id
1 'polypeptide(L)'
;MFHSLFSNFLGAVAIGFLFFTAGCGEDPRFSAKTQYLGGVYGGAPAGPPRDTVSYWDGDSVQGKPSITIRLGEQRAYFYKSGVLVGVSQLSTGREGLNTPYGHFSVTQKDVNHVSSLFGDYVDSAGNVVVPNVDITKDPKPPGTHFRGTPMPYFMRIVSGTGLHAGYLPGYPASHGCIRMPEFMAEDFFKSVSVGTPVTITN
;
A
#
# COMPACT_ATOMS: atom_id res chain seq x y z
N MET A 1 -13.72 75.41 49.52
CA MET A 1 -14.08 75.84 48.16
C MET A 1 -13.05 75.22 47.20
N PHE A 2 -13.50 74.68 46.15
CA PHE A 2 -12.83 73.93 45.07
C PHE A 2 -12.78 72.42 45.23
N HIS A 3 -13.71 71.76 44.53
CA HIS A 3 -13.75 70.37 44.21
C HIS A 3 -12.87 70.09 43.02
N SER A 4 -12.08 69.04 43.07
CA SER A 4 -11.38 68.46 41.92
C SER A 4 -11.81 67.04 41.73
N LEU A 5 -12.47 66.77 40.64
CA LEU A 5 -12.91 65.50 40.13
C LEU A 5 -11.74 64.73 39.52
N PHE A 6 -11.33 63.59 40.06
CA PHE A 6 -10.48 62.66 39.38
C PHE A 6 -11.32 61.57 38.70
N SER A 7 -11.25 61.60 37.41
CA SER A 7 -11.84 60.57 36.52
C SER A 7 -10.88 59.38 36.45
N ASN A 8 -11.34 58.25 36.91
CA ASN A 8 -10.62 56.99 36.79
C ASN A 8 -10.95 56.38 35.41
N PHE A 9 -9.96 56.34 34.51
CA PHE A 9 -9.99 55.54 33.30
C PHE A 9 -9.53 54.11 33.63
N LEU A 10 -10.45 53.15 33.72
CA LEU A 10 -10.09 51.73 33.72
C LEU A 10 -9.90 51.27 32.27
N GLY A 11 -8.66 51.08 31.88
CA GLY A 11 -8.29 50.41 30.64
C GLY A 11 -8.46 48.91 30.77
N ALA A 12 -9.44 48.32 30.14
CA ALA A 12 -9.58 46.88 30.03
C ALA A 12 -8.56 46.36 28.99
N VAL A 13 -7.55 45.66 29.45
CA VAL A 13 -6.65 44.91 28.57
C VAL A 13 -7.30 43.56 28.27
N ALA A 14 -7.82 43.45 27.07
CA ALA A 14 -8.32 42.16 26.54
C ALA A 14 -7.13 41.28 26.12
N ILE A 15 -6.77 40.32 26.95
CA ILE A 15 -5.79 39.28 26.60
C ILE A 15 -6.52 38.28 25.68
N GLY A 16 -6.30 38.40 24.38
CA GLY A 16 -6.75 37.43 23.41
C GLY A 16 -5.96 36.12 23.55
N PHE A 17 -6.58 35.09 24.13
CA PHE A 17 -6.06 33.72 24.05
C PHE A 17 -6.18 33.22 22.61
N LEU A 18 -5.11 33.22 21.86
CA LEU A 18 -4.99 32.46 20.62
C LEU A 18 -4.93 30.99 20.97
N PHE A 19 -6.08 30.30 20.88
CA PHE A 19 -6.08 28.84 20.85
C PHE A 19 -5.46 28.39 19.54
N PHE A 20 -4.18 28.01 19.56
CA PHE A 20 -3.62 27.14 18.54
C PHE A 20 -4.28 25.77 18.71
N THR A 21 -5.34 25.51 17.96
CA THR A 21 -5.79 24.14 17.70
C THR A 21 -4.69 23.52 16.83
N ALA A 22 -3.74 22.82 17.45
CA ALA A 22 -2.94 21.84 16.73
C ALA A 22 -3.91 20.81 16.19
N GLY A 23 -4.41 21.03 14.97
CA GLY A 23 -5.12 20.00 14.23
C GLY A 23 -4.12 18.86 14.06
N CYS A 24 -4.32 17.73 14.78
CA CYS A 24 -3.75 16.47 14.37
C CYS A 24 -4.28 16.23 12.96
N GLY A 25 -3.50 16.56 11.95
CA GLY A 25 -3.82 16.18 10.57
C GLY A 25 -3.99 14.66 10.58
N GLU A 26 -5.15 14.15 10.21
CA GLU A 26 -5.34 12.71 10.04
C GLU A 26 -4.28 12.23 9.07
N ASP A 27 -3.47 11.27 9.50
CA ASP A 27 -2.50 10.61 8.63
C ASP A 27 -3.30 9.97 7.48
N PRO A 28 -3.09 10.37 6.22
CA PRO A 28 -3.85 9.84 5.09
C PRO A 28 -3.78 8.32 4.97
N ARG A 29 -2.79 7.68 5.62
CA ARG A 29 -2.65 6.22 5.70
C ARG A 29 -3.74 5.55 6.53
N PHE A 30 -4.43 6.30 7.41
CA PHE A 30 -5.46 5.80 8.32
C PHE A 30 -6.84 6.40 8.03
N SER A 31 -7.01 7.07 6.90
CA SER A 31 -8.32 7.60 6.50
C SER A 31 -9.33 6.46 6.30
N ALA A 32 -10.51 6.58 6.93
CA ALA A 32 -11.61 5.62 6.75
C ALA A 32 -12.11 5.53 5.29
N LYS A 33 -11.71 6.45 4.42
CA LYS A 33 -12.03 6.48 2.99
C LYS A 33 -10.98 5.79 2.12
N THR A 34 -9.88 5.30 2.71
CA THR A 34 -8.82 4.64 1.95
C THR A 34 -9.25 3.22 1.61
N GLN A 35 -9.61 2.96 0.37
CA GLN A 35 -9.72 1.58 -0.12
C GLN A 35 -8.30 1.01 -0.28
N TYR A 36 -8.07 -0.17 0.28
CA TYR A 36 -6.74 -0.81 0.33
C TYR A 36 -6.08 -0.99 -1.06
N LEU A 37 -6.87 -1.22 -2.10
CA LEU A 37 -6.41 -1.29 -3.50
C LEU A 37 -6.85 -0.11 -4.34
N GLY A 38 -7.90 0.59 -3.97
CA GLY A 38 -8.44 1.71 -4.73
C GLY A 38 -7.66 3.01 -4.55
N GLY A 39 -6.79 3.11 -3.53
CA GLY A 39 -5.89 4.23 -3.31
C GLY A 39 -6.54 5.62 -3.29
N VAL A 40 -7.85 5.69 -3.05
CA VAL A 40 -8.55 6.96 -2.97
C VAL A 40 -8.32 7.54 -1.58
N TYR A 41 -7.29 8.35 -1.45
CA TYR A 41 -7.11 9.19 -0.27
C TYR A 41 -8.11 10.33 -0.34
N GLY A 42 -9.16 10.27 0.48
CA GLY A 42 -10.12 11.36 0.56
C GLY A 42 -9.41 12.67 0.95
N GLY A 43 -9.36 13.62 0.02
CA GLY A 43 -8.81 14.95 0.23
C GLY A 43 -7.34 15.16 -0.11
N ALA A 44 -6.61 14.16 -0.60
CA ALA A 44 -5.27 14.39 -1.16
C ALA A 44 -5.39 14.92 -2.60
N PRO A 45 -4.86 16.11 -2.91
CA PRO A 45 -4.90 16.68 -4.26
C PRO A 45 -3.97 16.00 -5.25
N ALA A 46 -3.09 15.09 -4.78
CA ALA A 46 -2.19 14.32 -5.62
C ALA A 46 -2.66 12.86 -5.66
N GLY A 47 -2.96 12.35 -6.84
CA GLY A 47 -3.07 10.90 -7.09
C GLY A 47 -1.78 10.17 -6.69
N PRO A 48 -1.75 8.81 -6.81
CA PRO A 48 -0.55 8.06 -6.54
C PRO A 48 0.64 8.64 -7.32
N PRO A 49 1.86 8.56 -6.78
CA PRO A 49 3.06 8.98 -7.51
C PRO A 49 3.05 8.37 -8.90
N ARG A 50 3.32 9.20 -9.92
CA ARG A 50 3.36 8.72 -11.30
C ARG A 50 4.47 7.69 -11.41
N ASP A 51 4.15 6.49 -11.87
CA ASP A 51 5.14 5.48 -12.23
C ASP A 51 5.88 5.94 -13.50
N THR A 52 7.16 6.22 -13.35
CA THR A 52 8.06 6.62 -14.45
C THR A 52 9.17 5.61 -14.68
N VAL A 53 9.09 4.46 -14.01
CA VAL A 53 10.16 3.45 -13.96
C VAL A 53 9.75 2.16 -14.66
N SER A 54 8.46 1.77 -14.54
CA SER A 54 8.02 0.48 -15.04
C SER A 54 7.92 0.45 -16.56
N TYR A 55 8.47 -0.62 -17.13
CA TYR A 55 8.35 -0.92 -18.55
C TYR A 55 8.40 -2.43 -18.80
N TRP A 56 7.90 -2.87 -19.95
CA TRP A 56 7.91 -4.26 -20.39
C TRP A 56 8.28 -4.38 -21.88
N ASP A 57 9.35 -5.13 -22.17
CA ASP A 57 9.86 -5.43 -23.52
C ASP A 57 9.98 -6.96 -23.75
N GLY A 58 9.27 -7.75 -22.90
CA GLY A 58 9.46 -9.20 -22.86
C GLY A 58 8.75 -10.01 -23.94
N ASP A 59 7.81 -9.43 -24.69
CA ASP A 59 6.92 -10.22 -25.57
C ASP A 59 7.67 -10.89 -26.73
N SER A 60 8.67 -10.20 -27.27
CA SER A 60 9.49 -10.71 -28.40
C SER A 60 10.67 -11.57 -27.96
N VAL A 61 11.03 -11.56 -26.67
CA VAL A 61 12.20 -12.28 -26.14
C VAL A 61 11.81 -13.64 -25.62
N GLN A 62 12.46 -14.68 -26.16
CA GLN A 62 12.29 -16.06 -25.68
C GLN A 62 13.34 -16.40 -24.62
N GLY A 63 13.01 -17.32 -23.73
CA GLY A 63 13.98 -17.83 -22.76
C GLY A 63 13.38 -18.16 -21.40
N LYS A 64 14.19 -18.74 -20.52
CA LYS A 64 13.77 -19.11 -19.15
C LYS A 64 13.59 -17.85 -18.31
N PRO A 65 12.40 -17.64 -17.70
CA PRO A 65 12.14 -16.49 -16.86
C PRO A 65 12.88 -16.58 -15.53
N SER A 66 13.29 -15.41 -14.99
CA SER A 66 13.71 -15.23 -13.61
C SER A 66 13.42 -13.81 -13.15
N ILE A 67 13.22 -13.63 -11.84
CA ILE A 67 12.90 -12.34 -11.24
C ILE A 67 13.95 -12.03 -10.17
N THR A 68 14.46 -10.79 -10.20
CA THR A 68 15.27 -10.24 -9.10
C THR A 68 14.54 -9.05 -8.49
N ILE A 69 14.36 -9.05 -7.18
CA ILE A 69 13.71 -7.99 -6.43
C ILE A 69 14.75 -7.33 -5.54
N ARG A 70 14.85 -6.00 -5.62
CA ARG A 70 15.70 -5.18 -4.76
C ARG A 70 14.83 -4.30 -3.87
N LEU A 71 14.78 -4.66 -2.58
CA LEU A 71 13.88 -4.00 -1.63
C LEU A 71 14.30 -2.55 -1.37
N GLY A 72 15.60 -2.28 -1.28
CA GLY A 72 16.11 -0.91 -1.11
C GLY A 72 15.77 0.02 -2.27
N GLU A 73 15.69 -0.51 -3.49
CA GLU A 73 15.32 0.24 -4.70
C GLU A 73 13.81 0.29 -4.93
N GLN A 74 13.02 -0.53 -4.24
CA GLN A 74 11.61 -0.78 -4.50
C GLN A 74 11.35 -1.14 -5.98
N ARG A 75 12.14 -2.09 -6.52
CA ARG A 75 12.09 -2.52 -7.93
C ARG A 75 12.17 -4.04 -8.08
N ALA A 76 11.45 -4.54 -9.08
CA ALA A 76 11.62 -5.88 -9.62
C ALA A 76 12.19 -5.80 -11.03
N TYR A 77 13.10 -6.71 -11.33
CA TYR A 77 13.77 -6.88 -12.61
C TYR A 77 13.39 -8.24 -13.17
N PHE A 78 12.83 -8.26 -14.36
CA PHE A 78 12.44 -9.49 -15.03
C PHE A 78 13.43 -9.84 -16.14
N TYR A 79 13.91 -11.07 -16.12
CA TYR A 79 14.88 -11.57 -17.09
C TYR A 79 14.31 -12.76 -17.86
N LYS A 80 14.70 -12.90 -19.13
CA LYS A 80 14.55 -14.11 -19.95
C LYS A 80 15.92 -14.57 -20.41
N SER A 81 16.38 -15.75 -19.93
CA SER A 81 17.74 -16.29 -20.18
C SER A 81 18.87 -15.27 -19.92
N GLY A 82 18.74 -14.48 -18.82
CA GLY A 82 19.73 -13.47 -18.43
C GLY A 82 19.58 -12.11 -19.12
N VAL A 83 18.73 -11.98 -20.13
CA VAL A 83 18.41 -10.68 -20.76
C VAL A 83 17.35 -9.96 -19.94
N LEU A 84 17.62 -8.73 -19.51
CA LEU A 84 16.65 -7.87 -18.84
C LEU A 84 15.56 -7.44 -19.82
N VAL A 85 14.32 -7.76 -19.53
CA VAL A 85 13.17 -7.49 -20.40
C VAL A 85 12.06 -6.70 -19.75
N GLY A 86 12.16 -6.40 -18.47
CA GLY A 86 11.17 -5.58 -17.77
C GLY A 86 11.68 -5.11 -16.41
N VAL A 87 11.24 -3.92 -16.02
CA VAL A 87 11.47 -3.34 -14.70
C VAL A 87 10.12 -2.89 -14.16
N SER A 88 9.83 -3.21 -12.90
CA SER A 88 8.62 -2.79 -12.23
C SER A 88 8.93 -1.98 -10.98
N GLN A 89 8.28 -0.85 -10.79
CA GLN A 89 8.18 -0.19 -9.49
C GLN A 89 7.40 -1.08 -8.52
N LEU A 90 7.76 -1.04 -7.24
CA LEU A 90 7.13 -1.86 -6.21
C LEU A 90 6.67 -1.04 -5.01
N SER A 91 5.83 -1.68 -4.18
CA SER A 91 5.61 -1.34 -2.78
C SER A 91 5.62 -2.63 -1.98
N THR A 92 6.70 -2.85 -1.22
CA THR A 92 6.96 -4.08 -0.47
C THR A 92 6.47 -3.98 0.98
N GLY A 93 6.77 -4.97 1.81
CA GLY A 93 6.42 -4.98 3.23
C GLY A 93 6.95 -3.76 3.98
N ARG A 94 6.07 -3.14 4.78
CA ARG A 94 6.45 -2.03 5.67
C ARG A 94 7.25 -2.54 6.86
N GLU A 95 7.83 -1.61 7.62
CA GLU A 95 8.52 -1.94 8.87
C GLU A 95 7.66 -2.80 9.81
N GLY A 96 8.26 -3.84 10.36
CA GLY A 96 7.59 -4.84 11.20
C GLY A 96 6.82 -5.94 10.43
N LEU A 97 6.62 -5.77 9.12
CA LEU A 97 5.95 -6.73 8.23
C LEU A 97 6.77 -6.93 6.95
N ASN A 98 8.06 -7.21 7.13
CA ASN A 98 9.04 -7.20 6.06
C ASN A 98 8.78 -8.30 5.01
N THR A 99 9.02 -7.97 3.75
CA THR A 99 9.20 -8.96 2.68
C THR A 99 10.49 -9.73 2.93
N PRO A 100 10.49 -11.08 2.91
CA PRO A 100 11.68 -11.87 3.23
C PRO A 100 12.76 -11.75 2.14
N TYR A 101 14.02 -11.77 2.56
CA TYR A 101 15.18 -11.92 1.67
C TYR A 101 15.44 -13.37 1.34
N GLY A 102 16.06 -13.64 0.22
CA GLY A 102 16.55 -14.97 -0.13
C GLY A 102 16.28 -15.40 -1.57
N HIS A 103 16.41 -16.69 -1.79
CA HIS A 103 16.16 -17.36 -3.06
C HIS A 103 14.89 -18.20 -2.93
N PHE A 104 13.95 -17.93 -3.79
CA PHE A 104 12.61 -18.53 -3.82
C PHE A 104 12.28 -18.96 -5.24
N SER A 105 11.08 -19.52 -5.40
CA SER A 105 10.46 -19.73 -6.71
C SER A 105 8.99 -19.42 -6.64
N VAL A 106 8.38 -19.16 -7.78
CA VAL A 106 6.91 -19.08 -7.89
C VAL A 106 6.33 -20.45 -7.54
N THR A 107 5.49 -20.53 -6.51
CA THR A 107 4.89 -21.79 -6.02
C THR A 107 3.42 -21.94 -6.40
N GLN A 108 2.73 -20.83 -6.68
CA GLN A 108 1.32 -20.79 -7.06
C GLN A 108 1.05 -19.56 -7.91
N LYS A 109 0.08 -19.66 -8.80
CA LYS A 109 -0.46 -18.54 -9.60
C LYS A 109 -1.97 -18.53 -9.47
N ASP A 110 -2.53 -17.33 -9.25
CA ASP A 110 -3.97 -17.14 -9.14
C ASP A 110 -4.34 -15.74 -9.65
N VAL A 111 -5.08 -15.67 -10.77
CA VAL A 111 -5.42 -14.40 -11.41
C VAL A 111 -6.38 -13.54 -10.59
N ASN A 112 -7.24 -14.17 -9.80
CA ASN A 112 -8.29 -13.52 -9.01
C ASN A 112 -8.10 -13.73 -7.50
N HIS A 113 -6.87 -13.83 -7.04
CA HIS A 113 -6.58 -14.08 -5.64
C HIS A 113 -7.17 -13.02 -4.72
N VAL A 114 -7.69 -13.48 -3.57
CA VAL A 114 -8.23 -12.63 -2.50
C VAL A 114 -7.56 -13.02 -1.20
N SER A 115 -7.12 -12.05 -0.43
CA SER A 115 -6.51 -12.29 0.88
C SER A 115 -7.51 -12.95 1.84
N SER A 116 -7.07 -14.01 2.51
CA SER A 116 -7.81 -14.67 3.58
C SER A 116 -7.56 -14.04 4.97
N LEU A 117 -6.56 -13.15 5.09
CA LEU A 117 -6.13 -12.58 6.38
C LEU A 117 -6.33 -11.08 6.48
N PHE A 118 -6.14 -10.36 5.37
CA PHE A 118 -6.18 -8.90 5.31
C PHE A 118 -7.33 -8.41 4.45
N GLY A 119 -8.06 -7.41 4.92
CA GLY A 119 -9.23 -6.88 4.20
C GLY A 119 -10.00 -5.89 5.05
N ASP A 120 -11.31 -5.88 4.88
CA ASP A 120 -12.22 -5.00 5.62
C ASP A 120 -13.32 -5.82 6.29
N TYR A 121 -13.85 -5.34 7.43
CA TYR A 121 -15.17 -5.78 7.89
C TYR A 121 -16.23 -4.89 7.25
N VAL A 122 -17.20 -5.53 6.60
CA VAL A 122 -18.29 -4.84 5.89
C VAL A 122 -19.65 -5.25 6.44
N ASP A 123 -20.63 -4.35 6.36
CA ASP A 123 -22.02 -4.64 6.72
C ASP A 123 -22.74 -5.49 5.66
N SER A 124 -24.01 -5.80 5.87
CA SER A 124 -24.83 -6.58 4.92
C SER A 124 -25.09 -5.87 3.59
N ALA A 125 -24.93 -4.55 3.54
CA ALA A 125 -25.04 -3.74 2.33
C ALA A 125 -23.69 -3.60 1.59
N GLY A 126 -22.58 -4.13 2.16
CA GLY A 126 -21.23 -4.04 1.59
C GLY A 126 -20.47 -2.77 1.96
N ASN A 127 -21.00 -1.91 2.83
CA ASN A 127 -20.29 -0.73 3.28
C ASN A 127 -19.17 -1.12 4.26
N VAL A 128 -18.03 -0.45 4.16
CA VAL A 128 -16.89 -0.66 5.07
C VAL A 128 -17.22 -0.13 6.45
N VAL A 129 -17.19 -1.01 7.45
CA VAL A 129 -17.38 -0.68 8.87
C VAL A 129 -16.02 -0.53 9.55
N VAL A 130 -15.09 -1.46 9.32
CA VAL A 130 -13.70 -1.37 9.80
C VAL A 130 -12.77 -1.68 8.64
N PRO A 131 -11.97 -0.72 8.17
CA PRO A 131 -11.00 -0.94 7.09
C PRO A 131 -9.68 -1.54 7.58
N ASN A 132 -8.92 -2.15 6.67
CA ASN A 132 -7.54 -2.62 6.88
C ASN A 132 -7.36 -3.58 8.06
N VAL A 133 -8.27 -4.52 8.24
CA VAL A 133 -8.24 -5.49 9.35
C VAL A 133 -7.28 -6.65 9.07
N ASP A 134 -6.63 -7.11 10.13
CA ASP A 134 -5.96 -8.41 10.23
C ASP A 134 -6.86 -9.32 11.08
N ILE A 135 -7.55 -10.28 10.46
CA ILE A 135 -8.53 -11.12 11.17
C ILE A 135 -7.92 -11.98 12.28
N THR A 136 -6.60 -12.07 12.35
CA THR A 136 -5.92 -12.79 13.44
C THR A 136 -5.77 -11.92 14.70
N LYS A 137 -5.98 -10.61 14.59
CA LYS A 137 -5.78 -9.62 15.65
C LYS A 137 -7.03 -8.78 15.93
N ASP A 138 -7.74 -8.43 14.87
CA ASP A 138 -8.85 -7.47 14.96
C ASP A 138 -10.17 -8.19 15.17
N PRO A 139 -10.88 -7.93 16.28
CA PRO A 139 -12.14 -8.59 16.57
C PRO A 139 -13.21 -8.18 15.55
N LYS A 140 -13.99 -9.17 15.12
CA LYS A 140 -15.08 -8.94 14.18
C LYS A 140 -16.26 -8.23 14.86
N PRO A 141 -16.67 -7.03 14.40
CA PRO A 141 -17.86 -6.34 14.93
C PRO A 141 -19.14 -7.12 14.65
N PRO A 142 -20.15 -7.06 15.56
CA PRO A 142 -21.46 -7.66 15.33
C PRO A 142 -22.11 -7.15 14.03
N GLY A 143 -22.79 -8.04 13.30
CA GLY A 143 -23.49 -7.69 12.05
C GLY A 143 -22.59 -7.47 10.83
N THR A 144 -21.27 -7.70 10.96
CA THR A 144 -20.34 -7.58 9.84
C THR A 144 -19.85 -8.94 9.31
N HIS A 145 -19.29 -8.93 8.10
CA HIS A 145 -18.54 -10.07 7.54
C HIS A 145 -17.19 -9.58 6.98
N PHE A 146 -16.23 -10.48 6.92
CA PHE A 146 -14.92 -10.19 6.36
C PHE A 146 -14.97 -10.17 4.84
N ARG A 147 -14.43 -9.12 4.24
CA ARG A 147 -14.18 -8.99 2.82
C ARG A 147 -12.68 -8.87 2.60
N GLY A 148 -12.07 -9.93 2.07
CA GLY A 148 -10.65 -9.97 1.80
C GLY A 148 -10.23 -8.98 0.72
N THR A 149 -9.00 -8.48 0.83
CA THR A 149 -8.40 -7.59 -0.17
C THR A 149 -8.14 -8.35 -1.47
N PRO A 150 -8.63 -7.87 -2.63
CA PRO A 150 -8.25 -8.42 -3.94
C PRO A 150 -6.75 -8.25 -4.20
N MET A 151 -6.12 -9.28 -4.74
CA MET A 151 -4.71 -9.33 -5.13
C MET A 151 -4.58 -9.92 -6.54
N PRO A 152 -5.01 -9.18 -7.59
CA PRO A 152 -5.00 -9.68 -8.96
C PRO A 152 -3.61 -10.10 -9.42
N TYR A 153 -3.55 -11.12 -10.28
CA TYR A 153 -2.30 -11.67 -10.83
C TYR A 153 -1.31 -12.16 -9.78
N PHE A 154 -1.83 -12.79 -8.73
CA PHE A 154 -1.02 -13.25 -7.60
C PHE A 154 -0.06 -14.37 -8.00
N MET A 155 1.22 -14.15 -7.69
CA MET A 155 2.31 -15.11 -7.85
C MET A 155 2.93 -15.35 -6.49
N ARG A 156 2.56 -16.46 -5.83
CA ARG A 156 3.08 -16.83 -4.50
C ARG A 156 4.53 -17.23 -4.60
N ILE A 157 5.35 -16.78 -3.64
CA ILE A 157 6.77 -17.12 -3.56
C ILE A 157 7.13 -17.84 -2.26
N VAL A 158 6.63 -17.40 -1.11
CA VAL A 158 6.89 -18.04 0.18
C VAL A 158 5.76 -17.76 1.16
N SER A 159 5.30 -18.78 1.87
CA SER A 159 4.20 -18.65 2.85
C SER A 159 2.99 -17.90 2.27
N GLY A 160 2.57 -16.79 2.89
CA GLY A 160 1.53 -15.88 2.40
C GLY A 160 2.03 -14.78 1.46
N THR A 161 3.34 -14.67 1.24
CA THR A 161 3.94 -13.59 0.44
C THR A 161 3.95 -13.93 -1.04
N GLY A 162 3.54 -13.00 -1.87
CA GLY A 162 3.57 -13.08 -3.34
C GLY A 162 3.64 -11.71 -3.98
N LEU A 163 3.89 -11.70 -5.31
CA LEU A 163 3.76 -10.51 -6.15
C LEU A 163 2.33 -10.42 -6.65
N HIS A 164 1.77 -9.22 -6.75
CA HIS A 164 0.42 -8.99 -7.27
C HIS A 164 0.19 -7.53 -7.67
N ALA A 165 -0.86 -7.27 -8.44
CA ALA A 165 -1.29 -5.91 -8.72
C ALA A 165 -1.76 -5.21 -7.43
N GLY A 166 -1.37 -3.95 -7.23
CA GLY A 166 -1.80 -3.21 -6.06
C GLY A 166 -1.38 -1.74 -6.06
N TYR A 167 -1.91 -1.00 -5.11
CA TYR A 167 -1.60 0.41 -4.95
C TYR A 167 -0.15 0.62 -4.51
N LEU A 168 0.53 1.56 -5.19
CA LEU A 168 1.90 1.96 -4.94
C LEU A 168 1.97 3.40 -4.41
N PRO A 169 2.12 3.59 -3.10
CA PRO A 169 2.25 4.93 -2.50
C PRO A 169 3.63 5.57 -2.73
N GLY A 170 4.61 4.85 -3.30
CA GLY A 170 5.99 5.30 -3.49
C GLY A 170 6.94 4.90 -2.37
N TYR A 171 6.47 4.11 -1.42
CA TYR A 171 7.25 3.58 -0.28
C TYR A 171 6.76 2.19 0.12
N PRO A 172 7.51 1.42 0.94
CA PRO A 172 7.06 0.14 1.50
C PRO A 172 5.82 0.32 2.37
N ALA A 173 4.69 -0.31 2.00
CA ALA A 173 3.40 -0.10 2.65
C ALA A 173 2.54 -1.37 2.79
N SER A 174 3.03 -2.54 2.34
CA SER A 174 2.26 -3.78 2.39
C SER A 174 2.40 -4.51 3.73
N HIS A 175 1.67 -5.60 3.89
CA HIS A 175 1.79 -6.55 5.00
C HIS A 175 2.78 -7.71 4.70
N GLY A 176 3.76 -7.48 3.80
CA GLY A 176 4.76 -8.46 3.41
C GLY A 176 4.69 -8.86 1.93
N CYS A 177 3.54 -8.74 1.28
CA CYS A 177 3.39 -8.94 -0.16
C CYS A 177 4.11 -7.85 -0.97
N ILE A 178 4.29 -8.11 -2.27
CA ILE A 178 5.01 -7.25 -3.19
C ILE A 178 4.01 -6.71 -4.20
N ARG A 179 3.60 -5.45 -4.01
CA ARG A 179 2.66 -4.78 -4.91
C ARG A 179 3.40 -4.20 -6.10
N MET A 180 2.78 -4.27 -7.28
CA MET A 180 3.29 -3.72 -8.52
C MET A 180 2.15 -3.09 -9.35
N PRO A 181 2.45 -2.27 -10.36
CA PRO A 181 1.44 -1.75 -11.29
C PRO A 181 0.69 -2.92 -11.95
N GLU A 182 -0.59 -2.72 -12.24
CA GLU A 182 -1.45 -3.79 -12.75
C GLU A 182 -0.90 -4.39 -14.06
N PHE A 183 -0.50 -3.55 -15.02
CA PHE A 183 0.07 -4.02 -16.30
C PHE A 183 1.34 -4.86 -16.10
N MET A 184 2.22 -4.47 -15.17
CA MET A 184 3.43 -5.24 -14.85
C MET A 184 3.09 -6.57 -14.16
N ALA A 185 2.09 -6.57 -13.24
CA ALA A 185 1.64 -7.79 -12.61
C ALA A 185 1.06 -8.78 -13.62
N GLU A 186 0.31 -8.28 -14.59
CA GLU A 186 -0.23 -9.07 -15.70
C GLU A 186 0.88 -9.65 -16.58
N ASP A 187 1.86 -8.84 -17.01
CA ASP A 187 2.94 -9.28 -17.87
C ASP A 187 3.87 -10.28 -17.18
N PHE A 188 4.20 -10.04 -15.90
CA PHE A 188 4.95 -10.99 -15.07
C PHE A 188 4.17 -12.30 -14.93
N PHE A 189 2.88 -12.20 -14.59
CA PHE A 189 2.01 -13.36 -14.43
C PHE A 189 1.93 -14.21 -15.69
N LYS A 190 1.77 -13.60 -16.87
CA LYS A 190 1.74 -14.30 -18.16
C LYS A 190 3.07 -14.99 -18.47
N SER A 191 4.18 -14.37 -18.06
CA SER A 191 5.53 -14.78 -18.45
C SER A 191 6.18 -15.79 -17.49
N VAL A 192 5.66 -15.97 -16.26
CA VAL A 192 6.19 -16.95 -15.30
C VAL A 192 5.37 -18.24 -15.29
N SER A 193 6.02 -19.31 -14.84
CA SER A 193 5.38 -20.58 -14.45
C SER A 193 5.74 -20.92 -13.01
N VAL A 194 5.03 -21.88 -12.43
CA VAL A 194 5.45 -22.49 -11.15
C VAL A 194 6.85 -23.06 -11.32
N GLY A 195 7.74 -22.76 -10.37
CA GLY A 195 9.17 -23.07 -10.44
C GLY A 195 10.06 -21.93 -10.96
N THR A 196 9.48 -20.83 -11.50
CA THR A 196 10.28 -19.66 -11.92
C THR A 196 11.08 -19.10 -10.75
N PRO A 197 12.43 -18.97 -10.86
CA PRO A 197 13.28 -18.45 -9.79
C PRO A 197 12.99 -16.99 -9.46
N VAL A 198 12.97 -16.69 -8.16
CA VAL A 198 12.81 -15.33 -7.62
C VAL A 198 13.89 -15.10 -6.57
N THR A 199 14.73 -14.10 -6.79
CA THR A 199 15.78 -13.68 -5.82
C THR A 199 15.38 -12.34 -5.23
N ILE A 200 15.40 -12.24 -3.89
CA ILE A 200 15.06 -11.00 -3.15
C ILE A 200 16.30 -10.57 -2.35
N THR A 201 16.74 -9.36 -2.64
CA THR A 201 17.89 -8.71 -1.97
C THR A 201 17.51 -7.32 -1.45
N ASN A 202 18.41 -6.70 -0.71
CA ASN A 202 18.24 -5.30 -0.29
C ASN A 202 18.44 -4.33 -1.46
#